data_4501960c215805147fc081844e6ba118
#
_entry.id   4501960c215805147fc081844e6ba118
#
_cell.length_a   1.000
_cell.length_b   1.000
_cell.length_c   1.000
_cell.angle_alpha   90.00
_cell.angle_beta   90.00
_cell.angle_gamma   90.00
#
_symmetry.space_group_name_H-M   'P 1'
#
loop_
_entity.id
_entity.type
_entity.pdbx_description
1 polymer ?
#
loop_
_entity_poly.entity_id
_entity_poly.type
_entity_poly.pdbx_seq_one_letter_code
_entity_poly.pdbx_strand_id
1 'polypeptide(L)'
;GSGKTLCAFLSAIDQLMAAKAVRSSERNPDGGKAGRAGTSVHGVTVLYISPLKALGVDVAKNLEAPLDGIRQRYAKLHGEVPEIAVATRSGDTTPQERRRIVNHPPDILVTTPESLFLLLTSKARRILSTVTTVIVDEVHALAGTKRGAHLAVSLERLDRLTECPAQRIGLSATVNPVGEVARFLGGERPVHVVDPGVRPNMELKVVEPLANMLDISATGGSVWPAIERSVLDEVLEHPPTLVFV
;
A
#
# COMPACT_ATOMS: atom_id res chain seq x y z
N GLY A 1 10.86 -9.00 -0.35
CA GLY A 1 10.38 -7.64 -0.52
C GLY A 1 11.33 -6.61 0.08
N SER A 2 11.46 -5.44 -0.57
CA SER A 2 12.42 -4.40 -0.16
C SER A 2 11.95 -3.56 1.07
N GLY A 3 10.87 -3.94 1.75
CA GLY A 3 10.33 -3.20 2.89
C GLY A 3 9.68 -1.84 2.56
N LYS A 4 9.56 -1.46 1.29
CA LYS A 4 9.01 -0.16 0.85
C LYS A 4 7.64 0.15 1.44
N THR A 5 6.73 -0.82 1.40
CA THR A 5 5.37 -0.69 1.93
C THR A 5 5.39 -0.43 3.43
N LEU A 6 6.20 -1.17 4.18
CA LEU A 6 6.36 -0.96 5.63
C LEU A 6 6.93 0.44 5.91
N CYS A 7 7.93 0.89 5.17
CA CYS A 7 8.54 2.21 5.34
C CYS A 7 7.51 3.34 5.16
N ALA A 8 6.67 3.28 4.11
CA ALA A 8 5.60 4.25 3.88
C ALA A 8 4.58 4.25 5.01
N PHE A 9 4.18 3.08 5.51
CA PHE A 9 3.25 2.99 6.63
C PHE A 9 3.86 3.46 7.96
N LEU A 10 5.12 3.15 8.23
CA LEU A 10 5.77 3.62 9.47
C LEU A 10 5.75 5.14 9.57
N SER A 11 6.08 5.85 8.49
CA SER A 11 5.99 7.32 8.46
C SER A 11 4.55 7.82 8.68
N ALA A 12 3.58 7.18 8.04
CA ALA A 12 2.17 7.56 8.17
C ALA A 12 1.62 7.27 9.59
N ILE A 13 2.00 6.14 10.18
CA ILE A 13 1.61 5.77 11.56
C ILE A 13 2.23 6.72 12.57
N ASP A 14 3.50 7.08 12.42
CA ASP A 14 4.18 8.03 13.31
C ASP A 14 3.46 9.39 13.32
N GLN A 15 3.13 9.92 12.14
CA GLN A 15 2.35 11.16 12.01
C GLN A 15 0.96 11.04 12.65
N LEU A 16 0.26 9.92 12.46
CA LEU A 16 -1.03 9.65 13.08
C LEU A 16 -0.94 9.62 14.61
N MET A 17 0.06 8.93 15.15
CA MET A 17 0.26 8.84 16.61
C MET A 17 0.58 10.19 17.20
N ALA A 18 1.47 10.97 16.59
CA ALA A 18 1.80 12.32 17.02
C ALA A 18 0.56 13.24 17.02
N ALA A 19 -0.23 13.22 15.94
CA ALA A 19 -1.44 14.04 15.83
C ALA A 19 -2.51 13.65 16.87
N LYS A 20 -2.65 12.36 17.17
CA LYS A 20 -3.60 11.88 18.19
C LYS A 20 -3.12 12.19 19.62
N ALA A 21 -1.83 12.09 19.90
CA ALA A 21 -1.26 12.46 21.20
C ALA A 21 -1.49 13.94 21.53
N VAL A 22 -1.29 14.84 20.56
CA VAL A 22 -1.57 16.27 20.74
C VAL A 22 -3.06 16.49 21.05
N ARG A 23 -3.96 15.86 20.30
CA ARG A 23 -5.41 15.98 20.56
C ARG A 23 -5.85 15.43 21.91
N SER A 24 -5.20 14.39 22.42
CA SER A 24 -5.46 13.83 23.76
C SER A 24 -5.01 14.79 24.85
N SER A 25 -3.87 15.44 24.68
CA SER A 25 -3.34 16.45 25.62
C SER A 25 -4.23 17.70 25.69
N GLU A 26 -4.79 18.15 24.58
CA GLU A 26 -5.71 19.30 24.52
C GLU A 26 -7.08 19.01 25.15
N ARG A 27 -7.49 17.75 25.24
CA ARG A 27 -8.75 17.34 25.89
C ARG A 27 -8.67 17.27 27.42
N ASN A 28 -7.49 17.38 28.01
CA ASN A 28 -7.25 17.26 29.45
C ASN A 28 -6.49 18.46 30.07
N PRO A 29 -6.95 19.71 29.88
CA PRO A 29 -6.56 20.77 30.79
C PRO A 29 -7.69 20.92 31.83
N ASP A 30 -7.49 20.51 33.06
CA ASP A 30 -8.35 20.73 34.21
C ASP A 30 -9.86 20.59 34.01
N GLY A 31 -10.46 19.50 34.48
CA GLY A 31 -11.88 19.18 34.75
C GLY A 31 -13.02 20.20 34.46
N GLY A 32 -12.83 21.16 33.59
CA GLY A 32 -13.78 22.17 33.18
C GLY A 32 -14.59 21.76 31.99
N LYS A 33 -15.92 21.89 32.04
CA LYS A 33 -16.91 21.61 30.99
C LYS A 33 -16.40 22.11 29.63
N ALA A 34 -16.30 21.18 28.66
CA ALA A 34 -15.93 21.42 27.28
C ALA A 34 -16.72 22.59 26.68
N GLY A 35 -16.06 23.73 26.52
CA GLY A 35 -16.51 24.75 25.59
C GLY A 35 -16.65 24.12 24.21
N ARG A 36 -17.61 24.61 23.40
CA ARG A 36 -17.91 24.17 22.02
C ARG A 36 -16.61 24.06 21.20
N ALA A 37 -15.94 22.92 21.32
CA ALA A 37 -14.88 22.53 20.40
C ALA A 37 -15.52 22.40 19.04
N GLY A 38 -15.02 23.12 18.05
CA GLY A 38 -15.43 22.99 16.68
C GLY A 38 -15.46 21.49 16.33
N THR A 39 -16.49 21.04 15.64
CA THR A 39 -16.68 19.67 15.21
C THR A 39 -15.49 19.27 14.35
N SER A 40 -14.42 18.74 14.98
CA SER A 40 -13.33 18.14 14.21
C SER A 40 -13.94 16.98 13.45
N VAL A 41 -14.05 17.13 12.13
CA VAL A 41 -14.57 16.10 11.25
C VAL A 41 -13.65 14.87 11.43
N HIS A 42 -14.17 13.84 12.08
CA HIS A 42 -13.46 12.57 12.17
C HIS A 42 -13.54 11.92 10.79
N GLY A 43 -12.40 11.72 10.15
CA GLY A 43 -12.30 11.16 8.81
C GLY A 43 -11.03 10.35 8.61
N VAL A 44 -10.86 9.89 7.40
CA VAL A 44 -9.67 9.15 6.98
C VAL A 44 -8.48 10.09 6.90
N THR A 45 -7.36 9.71 7.51
CA THR A 45 -6.11 10.50 7.46
C THR A 45 -5.14 9.91 6.43
N VAL A 46 -5.02 8.58 6.37
CA VAL A 46 -4.15 7.88 5.44
C VAL A 46 -4.98 7.05 4.47
N LEU A 47 -4.79 7.29 3.18
CA LEU A 47 -5.44 6.54 2.11
C LEU A 47 -4.42 5.67 1.40
N TYR A 48 -4.58 4.34 1.48
CA TYR A 48 -3.74 3.40 0.75
C TYR A 48 -4.51 2.84 -0.44
N ILE A 49 -3.94 2.96 -1.63
CA ILE A 49 -4.56 2.56 -2.90
C ILE A 49 -3.76 1.40 -3.48
N SER A 50 -4.38 0.20 -3.48
CA SER A 50 -3.81 -0.99 -4.11
C SER A 50 -4.48 -1.26 -5.46
N PRO A 51 -3.72 -1.57 -6.52
CA PRO A 51 -4.29 -1.96 -7.81
C PRO A 51 -4.99 -3.32 -7.76
N LEU A 52 -4.63 -4.17 -6.82
CA LEU A 52 -5.18 -5.52 -6.65
C LEU A 52 -5.91 -5.65 -5.31
N LYS A 53 -7.13 -6.18 -5.35
CA LYS A 53 -7.96 -6.39 -4.15
C LYS A 53 -7.29 -7.31 -3.12
N ALA A 54 -6.71 -8.42 -3.57
CA ALA A 54 -6.03 -9.39 -2.73
C ALA A 54 -4.87 -8.75 -1.95
N LEU A 55 -4.02 -7.97 -2.65
CA LEU A 55 -2.92 -7.24 -2.02
C LEU A 55 -3.43 -6.26 -0.95
N GLY A 56 -4.56 -5.58 -1.19
CA GLY A 56 -5.13 -4.67 -0.21
C GLY A 56 -5.56 -5.36 1.09
N VAL A 57 -6.11 -6.57 0.98
CA VAL A 57 -6.47 -7.38 2.15
C VAL A 57 -5.23 -7.86 2.89
N ASP A 58 -4.22 -8.35 2.16
CA ASP A 58 -2.96 -8.82 2.74
C ASP A 58 -2.19 -7.69 3.42
N VAL A 59 -2.17 -6.50 2.81
CA VAL A 59 -1.55 -5.31 3.42
C VAL A 59 -2.25 -4.94 4.72
N ALA A 60 -3.58 -4.93 4.76
CA ALA A 60 -4.31 -4.62 5.99
C ALA A 60 -3.98 -5.60 7.12
N LYS A 61 -3.91 -6.91 6.82
CA LYS A 61 -3.48 -7.94 7.77
C LYS A 61 -2.01 -7.79 8.19
N ASN A 62 -1.14 -7.53 7.22
CA ASN A 62 0.30 -7.37 7.48
C ASN A 62 0.62 -6.11 8.28
N LEU A 63 -0.31 -5.15 8.37
CA LEU A 63 -0.19 -3.98 9.25
C LEU A 63 -0.48 -4.29 10.73
N GLU A 64 -1.21 -5.36 11.04
CA GLU A 64 -1.58 -5.69 12.42
C GLU A 64 -0.35 -5.92 13.30
N ALA A 65 0.60 -6.75 12.86
CA ALA A 65 1.79 -7.06 13.64
C ALA A 65 2.71 -5.84 13.88
N PRO A 66 3.05 -4.99 12.88
CA PRO A 66 3.76 -3.74 13.10
C PRO A 66 3.02 -2.78 14.03
N LEU A 67 1.71 -2.63 13.88
CA LEU A 67 0.89 -1.79 14.75
C LEU A 67 0.94 -2.26 16.20
N ASP A 68 0.84 -3.55 16.43
CA ASP A 68 0.93 -4.12 17.79
C ASP A 68 2.32 -3.91 18.41
N GLY A 69 3.38 -4.09 17.64
CA GLY A 69 4.74 -3.78 18.09
C GLY A 69 4.92 -2.30 18.45
N ILE A 70 4.40 -1.39 17.63
CA ILE A 70 4.42 0.05 17.89
C ILE A 70 3.60 0.38 19.14
N ARG A 71 2.39 -0.16 19.28
CA ARG A 71 1.52 0.02 20.45
C ARG A 71 2.22 -0.40 21.74
N GLN A 72 2.84 -1.59 21.74
CA GLN A 72 3.58 -2.08 22.91
C GLN A 72 4.76 -1.18 23.28
N ARG A 73 5.50 -0.70 22.28
CA ARG A 73 6.63 0.21 22.52
C ARG A 73 6.17 1.57 23.00
N TYR A 74 5.13 2.12 22.39
CA TYR A 74 4.55 3.40 22.76
C TYR A 74 4.00 3.38 24.19
N ALA A 75 3.28 2.30 24.56
CA ALA A 75 2.76 2.11 25.92
C ALA A 75 3.86 2.16 26.98
N LYS A 76 5.01 1.55 26.70
CA LYS A 76 6.17 1.56 27.62
C LYS A 76 6.80 2.94 27.78
N LEU A 77 6.71 3.79 26.75
CA LEU A 77 7.34 5.11 26.74
C LEU A 77 6.42 6.22 27.23
N HIS A 78 5.13 6.14 26.93
CA HIS A 78 4.16 7.23 27.08
C HIS A 78 2.92 6.87 27.88
N GLY A 79 2.71 5.59 28.21
CA GLY A 79 1.57 5.09 28.96
C GLY A 79 0.33 4.86 28.09
N GLU A 80 -0.47 5.90 27.83
CA GLU A 80 -1.69 5.79 27.04
C GLU A 80 -1.36 5.67 25.55
N VAL A 81 -1.96 4.68 24.87
CA VAL A 81 -1.70 4.38 23.45
C VAL A 81 -2.85 4.88 22.58
N PRO A 82 -2.61 5.78 21.63
CA PRO A 82 -3.63 6.16 20.67
C PRO A 82 -4.07 4.96 19.82
N GLU A 83 -5.37 4.69 19.75
CA GLU A 83 -5.91 3.66 18.88
C GLU A 83 -5.85 4.12 17.43
N ILE A 84 -5.32 3.28 16.54
CA ILE A 84 -5.33 3.48 15.09
C ILE A 84 -6.25 2.44 14.47
N ALA A 85 -7.33 2.91 13.86
CA ALA A 85 -8.31 2.09 13.18
C ALA A 85 -7.94 1.92 11.70
N VAL A 86 -7.93 0.66 11.23
CA VAL A 86 -7.70 0.31 9.83
C VAL A 86 -8.95 -0.36 9.27
N ALA A 87 -9.35 0.01 8.07
CA ALA A 87 -10.43 -0.68 7.35
C ALA A 87 -10.12 -0.80 5.86
N THR A 88 -10.70 -1.82 5.24
CA THR A 88 -10.59 -2.06 3.79
C THR A 88 -11.92 -1.80 3.10
N ARG A 89 -11.89 -1.04 1.98
CA ARG A 89 -13.04 -0.84 1.11
C ARG A 89 -12.69 -1.18 -0.34
N SER A 90 -13.29 -2.24 -0.83
CA SER A 90 -13.16 -2.71 -2.21
C SER A 90 -14.52 -2.92 -2.87
N GLY A 91 -14.56 -3.46 -4.08
CA GLY A 91 -15.79 -3.89 -4.73
C GLY A 91 -16.59 -4.92 -3.93
N ASP A 92 -15.88 -5.77 -3.18
CA ASP A 92 -16.46 -6.91 -2.44
C ASP A 92 -16.93 -6.53 -1.02
N THR A 93 -16.64 -5.30 -0.56
CA THR A 93 -17.11 -4.78 0.73
C THR A 93 -18.63 -4.72 0.76
N THR A 94 -19.23 -5.35 1.76
CA THR A 94 -20.70 -5.44 1.91
C THR A 94 -21.34 -4.06 2.13
N PRO A 95 -22.64 -3.89 1.83
CA PRO A 95 -23.34 -2.63 2.11
C PRO A 95 -23.31 -2.24 3.59
N GLN A 96 -23.33 -3.20 4.50
CA GLN A 96 -23.27 -2.96 5.94
C GLN A 96 -21.89 -2.41 6.35
N GLU A 97 -20.82 -3.03 5.89
CA GLU A 97 -19.45 -2.55 6.13
C GLU A 97 -19.20 -1.17 5.51
N ARG A 98 -19.71 -0.92 4.31
CA ARG A 98 -19.63 0.42 3.68
C ARG A 98 -20.30 1.49 4.54
N ARG A 99 -21.47 1.20 5.13
CA ARG A 99 -22.16 2.10 6.06
C ARG A 99 -21.33 2.30 7.32
N ARG A 100 -20.73 1.23 7.88
CA ARG A 100 -19.87 1.30 9.06
C ARG A 100 -18.68 2.23 8.82
N ILE A 101 -17.99 2.08 7.69
CA ILE A 101 -16.83 2.93 7.30
C ILE A 101 -17.24 4.41 7.20
N VAL A 102 -18.45 4.72 6.71
CA VAL A 102 -18.93 6.10 6.59
C VAL A 102 -19.35 6.70 7.91
N ASN A 103 -19.93 5.90 8.81
CA ASN A 103 -20.39 6.36 10.12
C ASN A 103 -19.26 6.41 11.16
N HIS A 104 -18.29 5.52 11.03
CA HIS A 104 -17.10 5.41 11.87
C HIS A 104 -15.86 5.31 10.97
N PRO A 105 -15.40 6.44 10.41
CA PRO A 105 -14.26 6.45 9.49
C PRO A 105 -13.00 5.91 10.18
N PRO A 106 -12.24 5.01 9.51
CA PRO A 106 -10.95 4.57 10.01
C PRO A 106 -9.90 5.68 9.84
N ASP A 107 -8.81 5.57 10.57
CA ASP A 107 -7.65 6.45 10.36
C ASP A 107 -6.92 6.10 9.07
N ILE A 108 -6.78 4.80 8.79
CA ILE A 108 -6.17 4.25 7.57
C ILE A 108 -7.24 3.52 6.75
N LEU A 109 -7.50 3.98 5.56
CA LEU A 109 -8.42 3.33 4.62
C LEU A 109 -7.63 2.68 3.47
N VAL A 110 -7.69 1.35 3.39
CA VAL A 110 -7.16 0.59 2.26
C VAL A 110 -8.25 0.46 1.20
N THR A 111 -7.95 0.82 -0.05
CA THR A 111 -8.96 0.83 -1.12
C THR A 111 -8.38 0.50 -2.49
N THR A 112 -9.22 0.41 -3.51
CA THR A 112 -8.83 0.28 -4.92
C THR A 112 -9.13 1.57 -5.68
N PRO A 113 -8.52 1.82 -6.86
CA PRO A 113 -8.81 3.00 -7.69
C PRO A 113 -10.30 3.19 -7.97
N GLU A 114 -11.02 2.11 -8.27
CA GLU A 114 -12.45 2.14 -8.58
C GLU A 114 -13.29 2.51 -7.34
N SER A 115 -12.92 1.94 -6.18
CA SER A 115 -13.62 2.23 -4.93
C SER A 115 -13.40 3.65 -4.45
N LEU A 116 -12.20 4.21 -4.68
CA LEU A 116 -11.93 5.63 -4.43
C LEU A 116 -12.83 6.52 -5.28
N PHE A 117 -12.94 6.24 -6.58
CA PHE A 117 -13.84 7.00 -7.46
C PHE A 117 -15.29 6.98 -6.95
N LEU A 118 -15.80 5.78 -6.58
CA LEU A 118 -17.16 5.64 -6.03
C LEU A 118 -17.33 6.39 -4.70
N LEU A 119 -16.29 6.46 -3.86
CA LEU A 119 -16.32 7.29 -2.66
C LEU A 119 -16.42 8.77 -3.00
N LEU A 120 -15.58 9.28 -3.89
CA LEU A 120 -15.52 10.68 -4.29
C LEU A 120 -16.80 11.17 -4.97
N THR A 121 -17.49 10.30 -5.69
CA THR A 121 -18.75 10.63 -6.40
C THR A 121 -20.01 10.47 -5.55
N SER A 122 -19.89 10.01 -4.30
CA SER A 122 -21.02 9.78 -3.39
C SER A 122 -21.01 10.77 -2.20
N LYS A 123 -22.08 10.76 -1.41
CA LYS A 123 -22.13 11.51 -0.14
C LYS A 123 -21.06 11.06 0.86
N ALA A 124 -20.53 9.84 0.68
CA ALA A 124 -19.45 9.30 1.51
C ALA A 124 -18.12 10.07 1.34
N ARG A 125 -17.94 10.88 0.29
CA ARG A 125 -16.73 11.69 0.07
C ARG A 125 -16.29 12.50 1.30
N ARG A 126 -17.24 12.88 2.16
CA ARG A 126 -16.97 13.66 3.38
C ARG A 126 -15.92 13.03 4.29
N ILE A 127 -15.82 11.68 4.32
CA ILE A 127 -14.81 11.00 5.16
C ILE A 127 -13.39 11.17 4.64
N LEU A 128 -13.21 11.61 3.39
CA LEU A 128 -11.93 11.82 2.73
C LEU A 128 -11.42 13.26 2.86
N SER A 129 -12.19 14.19 3.42
CA SER A 129 -11.79 15.61 3.54
C SER A 129 -10.59 15.83 4.46
N THR A 130 -10.29 14.86 5.32
CA THR A 130 -9.19 14.89 6.30
C THR A 130 -7.97 14.11 5.86
N VAL A 131 -7.94 13.63 4.61
CA VAL A 131 -6.79 12.88 4.10
C VAL A 131 -5.58 13.79 3.96
N THR A 132 -4.50 13.42 4.63
CA THR A 132 -3.20 14.12 4.57
C THR A 132 -2.15 13.32 3.82
N THR A 133 -2.30 11.99 3.74
CA THR A 133 -1.34 11.10 3.10
C THR A 133 -2.04 10.11 2.19
N VAL A 134 -1.56 10.00 0.96
CA VAL A 134 -2.02 9.01 -0.03
C VAL A 134 -0.83 8.13 -0.43
N ILE A 135 -0.96 6.83 -0.22
CA ILE A 135 0.01 5.84 -0.65
C ILE A 135 -0.57 5.10 -1.85
N VAL A 136 0.08 5.17 -3.00
CA VAL A 136 -0.27 4.42 -4.21
C VAL A 136 0.70 3.27 -4.37
N ASP A 137 0.21 2.06 -4.21
CA ASP A 137 1.03 0.87 -4.36
C ASP A 137 1.08 0.38 -5.80
N GLU A 138 2.17 -0.31 -6.13
CA GLU A 138 2.44 -0.82 -7.49
C GLU A 138 2.13 0.22 -8.58
N VAL A 139 2.56 1.47 -8.34
CA VAL A 139 2.20 2.60 -9.20
C VAL A 139 2.57 2.37 -10.67
N HIS A 140 3.60 1.57 -10.94
CA HIS A 140 4.01 1.18 -12.29
C HIS A 140 2.96 0.36 -13.03
N ALA A 141 2.16 -0.44 -12.31
CA ALA A 141 1.07 -1.23 -12.91
C ALA A 141 -0.14 -0.36 -13.31
N LEU A 142 -0.20 0.87 -12.82
CA LEU A 142 -1.26 1.84 -13.11
C LEU A 142 -0.82 2.86 -14.16
N ALA A 143 0.40 3.36 -14.07
CA ALA A 143 0.93 4.35 -15.00
C ALA A 143 0.81 3.86 -16.46
N GLY A 144 0.32 4.73 -17.36
CA GLY A 144 0.13 4.41 -18.76
C GLY A 144 -1.14 3.61 -19.10
N THR A 145 -1.93 3.20 -18.10
CA THR A 145 -3.18 2.47 -18.34
C THR A 145 -4.41 3.38 -18.25
N LYS A 146 -5.53 2.96 -18.85
CA LYS A 146 -6.83 3.65 -18.68
C LYS A 146 -7.25 3.72 -17.21
N ARG A 147 -6.97 2.68 -16.44
CA ARG A 147 -7.24 2.59 -15.01
C ARG A 147 -6.40 3.60 -14.22
N GLY A 148 -5.14 3.79 -14.62
CA GLY A 148 -4.27 4.81 -14.06
C GLY A 148 -4.72 6.22 -14.39
N ALA A 149 -5.10 6.51 -15.64
CA ALA A 149 -5.64 7.81 -16.01
C ALA A 149 -6.88 8.18 -15.16
N HIS A 150 -7.76 7.20 -14.91
CA HIS A 150 -8.91 7.37 -14.04
C HIS A 150 -8.51 7.64 -12.58
N LEU A 151 -7.45 6.97 -12.08
CA LEU A 151 -6.91 7.22 -10.75
C LEU A 151 -6.31 8.63 -10.66
N ALA A 152 -5.55 9.08 -11.66
CA ALA A 152 -4.97 10.43 -11.67
C ALA A 152 -6.05 11.50 -11.50
N VAL A 153 -7.15 11.42 -12.24
CA VAL A 153 -8.30 12.32 -12.08
C VAL A 153 -8.92 12.22 -10.68
N SER A 154 -8.98 11.01 -10.11
CA SER A 154 -9.50 10.81 -8.76
C SER A 154 -8.60 11.45 -7.68
N LEU A 155 -7.28 11.40 -7.86
CA LEU A 155 -6.32 12.06 -6.97
C LEU A 155 -6.45 13.59 -7.02
N GLU A 156 -6.62 14.18 -8.21
CA GLU A 156 -6.86 15.62 -8.34
C GLU A 156 -8.20 16.05 -7.70
N ARG A 157 -9.22 15.21 -7.80
CA ARG A 157 -10.50 15.44 -7.12
C ARG A 157 -10.38 15.35 -5.60
N LEU A 158 -9.54 14.43 -5.10
CA LEU A 158 -9.26 14.30 -3.67
C LEU A 158 -8.59 15.58 -3.14
N ASP A 159 -7.57 16.08 -3.83
CA ASP A 159 -6.88 17.30 -3.41
C ASP A 159 -7.79 18.54 -3.35
N ARG A 160 -8.82 18.58 -4.20
CA ARG A 160 -9.85 19.64 -4.14
C ARG A 160 -10.84 19.47 -2.99
N LEU A 161 -10.92 18.29 -2.41
CA LEU A 161 -11.79 17.97 -1.29
C LEU A 161 -11.13 18.25 0.05
N THR A 162 -9.79 18.09 0.12
CA THR A 162 -8.98 18.30 1.32
C THR A 162 -8.62 19.79 1.49
N GLU A 163 -8.40 20.22 2.73
CA GLU A 163 -7.99 21.61 3.02
C GLU A 163 -6.63 21.94 2.42
N CYS A 164 -5.72 20.97 2.47
CA CYS A 164 -4.40 21.05 1.83
C CYS A 164 -4.20 19.81 0.96
N PRO A 165 -3.47 19.94 -0.17
CA PRO A 165 -3.14 18.79 -1.00
C PRO A 165 -2.42 17.71 -0.20
N ALA A 166 -2.91 16.47 -0.29
CA ALA A 166 -2.32 15.35 0.43
C ALA A 166 -0.91 15.03 -0.08
N GLN A 167 -0.01 14.60 0.81
CA GLN A 167 1.26 14.03 0.41
C GLN A 167 1.02 12.74 -0.38
N ARG A 168 1.54 12.65 -1.59
CA ARG A 168 1.45 11.43 -2.41
C ARG A 168 2.74 10.64 -2.34
N ILE A 169 2.65 9.38 -1.96
CA ILE A 169 3.76 8.42 -1.88
C ILE A 169 3.49 7.31 -2.89
N GLY A 170 4.37 7.12 -3.86
CA GLY A 170 4.28 6.01 -4.81
C GLY A 170 5.25 4.89 -4.47
N LEU A 171 4.75 3.67 -4.41
CA LEU A 171 5.56 2.46 -4.26
C LEU A 171 5.60 1.73 -5.59
N SER A 172 6.79 1.40 -6.04
CA SER A 172 6.99 0.78 -7.35
C SER A 172 8.06 -0.30 -7.30
N ALA A 173 7.92 -1.31 -8.15
CA ALA A 173 9.05 -2.12 -8.58
C ALA A 173 10.00 -1.28 -9.43
N THR A 174 11.09 -1.88 -9.89
CA THR A 174 11.99 -1.25 -10.86
C THR A 174 11.22 -0.90 -12.14
N VAL A 175 11.30 0.36 -12.56
CA VAL A 175 10.57 0.88 -13.71
C VAL A 175 11.47 1.82 -14.53
N ASN A 176 11.31 1.79 -15.83
CA ASN A 176 12.02 2.67 -16.75
C ASN A 176 11.07 3.14 -17.87
N PRO A 177 10.93 4.47 -18.11
CA PRO A 177 11.57 5.57 -17.38
C PRO A 177 10.82 5.94 -16.07
N VAL A 178 11.55 6.10 -14.99
CA VAL A 178 11.01 6.45 -13.68
C VAL A 178 10.32 7.82 -13.67
N GLY A 179 10.78 8.76 -14.48
CA GLY A 179 10.23 10.10 -14.61
C GLY A 179 8.76 10.11 -15.07
N GLU A 180 8.34 9.17 -15.92
CA GLU A 180 6.95 9.06 -16.36
C GLU A 180 6.03 8.62 -15.20
N VAL A 181 6.49 7.67 -14.40
CA VAL A 181 5.75 7.21 -13.22
C VAL A 181 5.68 8.31 -12.15
N ALA A 182 6.76 9.07 -11.98
CA ALA A 182 6.78 10.21 -11.08
C ALA A 182 5.78 11.29 -11.53
N ARG A 183 5.74 11.64 -12.82
CA ARG A 183 4.75 12.58 -13.38
C ARG A 183 3.31 12.09 -13.22
N PHE A 184 3.08 10.81 -13.45
CA PHE A 184 1.76 10.20 -13.22
C PHE A 184 1.29 10.38 -11.77
N LEU A 185 2.18 10.17 -10.78
CA LEU A 185 1.86 10.30 -9.37
C LEU A 185 1.67 11.77 -8.95
N GLY A 186 2.58 12.62 -9.34
CA GLY A 186 2.64 14.02 -8.89
C GLY A 186 1.71 14.96 -9.65
N GLY A 187 1.35 14.63 -10.90
CA GLY A 187 0.70 15.59 -11.80
C GLY A 187 1.65 16.76 -12.10
N GLU A 188 1.27 17.97 -11.74
CA GLU A 188 2.11 19.19 -11.89
C GLU A 188 3.07 19.41 -10.71
N ARG A 189 2.95 18.63 -9.64
CA ARG A 189 3.80 18.77 -8.44
C ARG A 189 5.12 18.03 -8.63
N PRO A 190 6.24 18.59 -8.12
CA PRO A 190 7.52 17.89 -8.16
C PRO A 190 7.46 16.64 -7.30
N VAL A 191 8.06 15.55 -7.79
CA VAL A 191 8.17 14.26 -7.09
C VAL A 191 9.63 13.97 -6.83
N HIS A 192 9.97 13.71 -5.59
CA HIS A 192 11.29 13.21 -5.21
C HIS A 192 11.33 11.70 -5.39
N VAL A 193 12.26 11.23 -6.23
CA VAL A 193 12.48 9.80 -6.47
C VAL A 193 13.54 9.29 -5.51
N VAL A 194 13.20 8.28 -4.72
CA VAL A 194 14.15 7.58 -3.84
C VAL A 194 14.44 6.23 -4.46
N ASP A 195 15.61 6.12 -5.05
CA ASP A 195 16.15 4.86 -5.57
C ASP A 195 17.47 4.58 -4.84
N PRO A 196 17.52 3.56 -3.95
CA PRO A 196 18.74 3.26 -3.21
C PRO A 196 19.87 2.71 -4.10
N GLY A 197 19.59 2.42 -5.39
CA GLY A 197 20.59 1.92 -6.34
C GLY A 197 21.17 0.56 -5.99
N VAL A 198 20.64 -0.11 -4.95
CA VAL A 198 21.13 -1.44 -4.53
C VAL A 198 20.63 -2.47 -5.52
N ARG A 199 21.53 -2.94 -6.36
CA ARG A 199 21.26 -4.09 -7.21
C ARG A 199 21.63 -5.36 -6.44
N PRO A 200 20.74 -6.35 -6.34
CA PRO A 200 21.10 -7.64 -5.78
C PRO A 200 22.22 -8.27 -6.63
N ASN A 201 23.18 -8.92 -5.97
CA ASN A 201 24.09 -9.79 -6.69
C ASN A 201 23.25 -10.89 -7.33
N MET A 202 23.25 -10.94 -8.64
CA MET A 202 22.48 -11.92 -9.40
C MET A 202 23.48 -12.73 -10.24
N GLU A 203 23.49 -14.03 -10.01
CA GLU A 203 24.14 -15.00 -10.88
C GLU A 203 23.11 -15.54 -11.86
N LEU A 204 23.32 -15.25 -13.14
CA LEU A 204 22.45 -15.74 -14.21
C LEU A 204 23.08 -16.95 -14.87
N LYS A 205 22.40 -18.09 -14.77
CA LYS A 205 22.84 -19.36 -15.35
C LYS A 205 21.81 -19.84 -16.36
N VAL A 206 22.25 -20.13 -17.56
CA VAL A 206 21.44 -20.79 -18.59
C VAL A 206 21.88 -22.25 -18.62
N VAL A 207 20.94 -23.16 -18.40
CA VAL A 207 21.21 -24.59 -18.32
C VAL A 207 20.54 -25.31 -19.49
N GLU A 208 21.30 -26.09 -20.23
CA GLU A 208 20.78 -27.02 -21.22
C GLU A 208 20.71 -28.42 -20.59
N PRO A 209 19.52 -28.93 -20.27
CA PRO A 209 19.39 -30.21 -19.54
C PRO A 209 19.77 -31.43 -20.36
N LEU A 210 19.92 -31.29 -21.68
CA LEU A 210 20.41 -32.32 -22.60
C LEU A 210 21.52 -31.76 -23.48
N ALA A 211 22.56 -32.54 -23.71
CA ALA A 211 23.66 -32.17 -24.60
C ALA A 211 23.20 -31.93 -26.06
N ASN A 212 22.10 -32.52 -26.45
CA ASN A 212 21.40 -32.28 -27.72
C ASN A 212 19.89 -32.29 -27.48
N MET A 213 19.27 -31.12 -27.51
CA MET A 213 17.84 -30.96 -27.29
C MET A 213 16.97 -31.59 -28.37
N LEU A 214 17.55 -31.96 -29.54
CA LEU A 214 16.86 -32.67 -30.61
C LEU A 214 16.91 -34.20 -30.44
N ASP A 215 17.82 -34.70 -29.62
CA ASP A 215 17.94 -36.12 -29.34
C ASP A 215 17.15 -36.51 -28.08
N ILE A 216 15.89 -36.80 -28.29
CA ILE A 216 14.95 -37.19 -27.24
C ILE A 216 14.85 -38.69 -27.02
N SER A 217 15.69 -39.49 -27.71
CA SER A 217 15.65 -40.95 -27.66
C SER A 217 15.95 -41.48 -26.26
N ALA A 218 16.89 -40.88 -25.55
CA ALA A 218 17.26 -41.26 -24.18
C ALA A 218 16.20 -40.91 -23.11
N THR A 219 15.24 -40.02 -23.44
CA THR A 219 14.20 -39.51 -22.52
C THR A 219 12.79 -39.98 -22.88
N GLY A 220 12.67 -41.04 -23.68
CA GLY A 220 11.37 -41.62 -24.05
C GLY A 220 10.52 -40.76 -25.00
N GLY A 221 11.15 -39.91 -25.82
CA GLY A 221 10.48 -39.09 -26.83
C GLY A 221 10.03 -37.72 -26.35
N SER A 222 10.53 -37.28 -25.20
CA SER A 222 10.21 -35.94 -24.61
C SER A 222 11.41 -35.33 -23.92
N VAL A 223 11.56 -34.02 -24.00
CA VAL A 223 12.60 -33.26 -23.23
C VAL A 223 12.22 -33.03 -21.80
N TRP A 224 10.94 -33.09 -21.47
CA TRP A 224 10.38 -32.71 -20.17
C TRP A 224 11.01 -33.47 -18.97
N PRO A 225 11.24 -34.80 -19.03
CA PRO A 225 11.85 -35.50 -17.89
C PRO A 225 13.25 -35.00 -17.52
N ALA A 226 14.01 -34.54 -18.53
CA ALA A 226 15.33 -33.94 -18.29
C ALA A 226 15.23 -32.54 -17.69
N ILE A 227 14.28 -31.73 -18.18
CA ILE A 227 13.99 -30.39 -17.63
C ILE A 227 13.52 -30.50 -16.18
N GLU A 228 12.54 -31.37 -15.88
CA GLU A 228 12.02 -31.58 -14.53
C GLU A 228 13.11 -32.01 -13.57
N ARG A 229 14.00 -32.89 -13.98
CA ARG A 229 15.14 -33.32 -13.15
C ARG A 229 16.09 -32.17 -12.87
N SER A 230 16.46 -31.40 -13.90
CA SER A 230 17.37 -30.25 -13.75
C SER A 230 16.76 -29.17 -12.83
N VAL A 231 15.45 -28.92 -12.95
CA VAL A 231 14.76 -27.99 -12.04
C VAL A 231 14.73 -28.52 -10.62
N LEU A 232 14.49 -29.82 -10.43
CA LEU A 232 14.48 -30.45 -9.11
C LEU A 232 15.84 -30.34 -8.44
N ASP A 233 16.92 -30.61 -9.18
CA ASP A 233 18.28 -30.52 -8.67
C ASP A 233 18.60 -29.09 -8.19
N GLU A 234 18.25 -28.05 -8.96
CA GLU A 234 18.42 -26.64 -8.57
C GLU A 234 17.57 -26.26 -7.34
N VAL A 235 16.33 -26.79 -7.24
CA VAL A 235 15.46 -26.55 -6.06
C VAL A 235 16.04 -27.16 -4.79
N LEU A 236 16.62 -28.35 -4.90
CA LEU A 236 17.22 -29.04 -3.75
C LEU A 236 18.52 -28.41 -3.30
N GLU A 237 19.30 -27.86 -4.25
CA GLU A 237 20.57 -27.21 -3.97
C GLU A 237 20.43 -25.79 -3.40
N HIS A 238 19.35 -25.07 -3.76
CA HIS A 238 19.16 -23.65 -3.45
C HIS A 238 17.82 -23.35 -2.75
N PRO A 239 17.61 -23.78 -1.49
CA PRO A 239 16.42 -23.37 -0.73
C PRO A 239 16.57 -21.94 -0.14
N PRO A 240 15.53 -21.08 -0.16
CA PRO A 240 14.25 -21.25 -0.82
C PRO A 240 14.27 -20.88 -2.32
N THR A 241 13.61 -21.68 -3.14
CA THR A 241 13.56 -21.49 -4.60
C THR A 241 12.15 -21.12 -5.08
N LEU A 242 12.05 -20.17 -6.02
CA LEU A 242 10.82 -19.86 -6.74
C LEU A 242 10.94 -20.38 -8.17
N VAL A 243 10.01 -21.23 -8.58
CA VAL A 243 9.92 -21.78 -9.95
C VAL A 243 8.76 -21.09 -10.67
N PHE A 244 9.05 -20.52 -11.83
CA PHE A 244 8.04 -19.95 -12.72
C PHE A 244 7.89 -20.89 -13.93
N VAL A 245 6.66 -21.28 -14.27
CA VAL A 245 6.29 -22.17 -15.38
C VAL A 245 5.30 -21.48 -16.31
#